data_5f983d820df8b72cf36f282caabdad3b
#
_entry.id   5f983d820df8b72cf36f282caabdad3b
#
_cell.length_a   1.000
_cell.length_b   1.000
_cell.length_c   1.000
_cell.angle_alpha   90.00
_cell.angle_beta   90.00
_cell.angle_gamma   90.00
#
_symmetry.space_group_name_H-M   'P 1'
#
loop_
_entity.id
_entity.type
_entity.pdbx_description
1 polymer ?
#
loop_
_entity_poly.entity_id
_entity_poly.type
_entity_poly.pdbx_seq_one_letter_code
_entity_poly.pdbx_strand_id
1 'polypeptide(L)'
;TLDYVVTKMPRFPFDKFPTASNYLSTQMKATGEVMSVGRSWEESLQKAVRSLEDGKDAIRIPRFESWSDSELLDYAAKSPADRLYALGELLHRGMDPARICDATAISIFFLSKLKNITQFEEELRQNVGSADHLREAKRLGFSDPSIARIWNTTERAVYDLRMKENILPVYKMIDTCASEFESYVPYFYSTYGGSENESVVTDRKKVIVLGSGPIRIGQGVEFDYSTVHALRTIRAQGYEAIVINNRAN
;
A
#
# COMPACT_ATOMS: atom_id res chain seq x y z
N THR A 1 5.25 -21.02 -9.41
CA THR A 1 5.87 -19.67 -9.46
C THR A 1 5.02 -18.71 -8.68
N LEU A 2 5.63 -17.94 -7.76
CA LEU A 2 4.92 -16.89 -7.02
C LEU A 2 4.35 -15.86 -7.99
N ASP A 3 3.10 -15.50 -7.79
CA ASP A 3 2.35 -14.60 -8.65
C ASP A 3 1.91 -13.31 -7.93
N TYR A 4 2.53 -13.01 -6.79
CA TYR A 4 2.31 -11.80 -6.00
C TYR A 4 3.61 -11.12 -5.59
N VAL A 5 3.51 -9.84 -5.25
CA VAL A 5 4.60 -9.01 -4.75
C VAL A 5 4.31 -8.59 -3.33
N VAL A 6 5.30 -8.73 -2.45
CA VAL A 6 5.22 -8.29 -1.05
C VAL A 6 6.08 -7.05 -0.87
N THR A 7 5.49 -6.01 -0.30
CA THR A 7 6.20 -4.80 0.11
C THR A 7 6.13 -4.65 1.63
N LYS A 8 7.30 -4.60 2.28
CA LYS A 8 7.43 -4.22 3.69
C LYS A 8 7.86 -2.77 3.78
N MET A 9 7.14 -1.96 4.56
CA MET A 9 7.43 -0.55 4.71
C MET A 9 7.53 -0.19 6.20
N PRO A 10 8.66 0.41 6.63
CA PRO A 10 8.86 0.74 8.03
C PRO A 10 8.03 1.96 8.45
N ARG A 11 7.55 1.98 9.68
CA ARG A 11 6.96 3.15 10.34
C ARG A 11 8.04 3.86 11.13
N PHE A 12 8.35 5.10 10.71
CA PHE A 12 9.31 5.96 11.41
C PHE A 12 8.56 6.95 12.31
N PRO A 13 8.89 7.04 13.61
CA PRO A 13 8.16 7.86 14.57
C PRO A 13 8.68 9.31 14.67
N PHE A 14 9.15 9.91 13.59
CA PHE A 14 9.69 11.27 13.61
C PHE A 14 8.62 12.33 13.91
N ASP A 15 7.34 12.00 13.77
CA ASP A 15 6.22 12.79 14.26
C ASP A 15 6.19 12.91 15.80
N LYS A 16 6.73 11.92 16.51
CA LYS A 16 6.86 11.89 17.97
C LYS A 16 8.20 12.45 18.46
N PHE A 17 9.24 12.38 17.62
CA PHE A 17 10.60 12.82 17.94
C PHE A 17 11.11 13.82 16.91
N PRO A 18 10.58 15.06 16.90
CA PRO A 18 10.90 16.05 15.85
C PRO A 18 12.35 16.53 15.85
N THR A 19 13.07 16.36 16.98
CA THR A 19 14.49 16.69 17.10
C THR A 19 15.43 15.58 16.65
N ALA A 20 14.90 14.38 16.38
CA ALA A 20 15.71 13.26 15.90
C ALA A 20 16.05 13.43 14.41
N SER A 21 17.27 13.06 14.04
CA SER A 21 17.70 13.04 12.64
C SER A 21 16.88 12.02 11.86
N ASN A 22 16.24 12.45 10.76
CA ASN A 22 15.46 11.59 9.87
C ASN A 22 16.31 10.89 8.79
N TYR A 23 17.62 11.09 8.76
CA TYR A 23 18.51 10.39 7.84
C TYR A 23 18.77 8.96 8.31
N LEU A 24 18.62 8.01 7.38
CA LEU A 24 18.80 6.59 7.64
C LEU A 24 20.28 6.21 7.57
N SER A 25 20.69 5.34 8.48
CA SER A 25 22.05 4.82 8.58
C SER A 25 22.01 3.39 9.15
N THR A 26 23.10 2.92 9.73
CA THR A 26 23.17 1.61 10.39
C THR A 26 22.36 1.51 11.69
N GLN A 27 21.93 2.64 12.23
CA GLN A 27 21.09 2.69 13.43
C GLN A 27 19.62 2.44 13.09
N MET A 28 18.97 1.53 13.81
CA MET A 28 17.53 1.29 13.67
C MET A 28 16.72 2.47 14.20
N LYS A 29 15.82 3.01 13.35
CA LYS A 29 14.94 4.15 13.68
C LYS A 29 13.46 3.85 13.52
N ALA A 30 13.11 2.70 12.93
CA ALA A 30 11.73 2.27 12.80
C ALA A 30 11.19 1.68 14.10
N THR A 31 9.92 1.91 14.39
CA THR A 31 9.21 1.38 15.58
C THR A 31 8.19 0.31 15.22
N GLY A 32 7.96 0.07 13.97
CA GLY A 32 7.07 -0.93 13.43
C GLY A 32 7.15 -0.94 11.91
N GLU A 33 6.38 -1.79 11.30
CA GLU A 33 6.32 -1.95 9.86
C GLU A 33 4.93 -2.38 9.42
N VAL A 34 4.62 -2.15 8.16
CA VAL A 34 3.46 -2.74 7.48
C VAL A 34 3.95 -3.68 6.40
N MET A 35 3.14 -4.70 6.12
CA MET A 35 3.33 -5.58 4.98
C MET A 35 2.10 -5.50 4.09
N SER A 36 2.32 -5.36 2.79
CA SER A 36 1.25 -5.38 1.81
C SER A 36 1.55 -6.37 0.70
N VAL A 37 0.49 -6.92 0.12
CA VAL A 37 0.56 -7.89 -0.97
C VAL A 37 -0.26 -7.38 -2.14
N GLY A 38 0.27 -7.51 -3.34
CA GLY A 38 -0.39 -7.13 -4.59
C GLY A 38 0.07 -7.98 -5.76
N ARG A 39 -0.57 -7.85 -6.91
CA ARG A 39 -0.20 -8.55 -8.16
C ARG A 39 0.92 -7.83 -8.91
N SER A 40 1.15 -6.55 -8.59
CA SER A 40 2.24 -5.74 -9.14
C SER A 40 2.97 -5.01 -8.03
N TRP A 41 4.19 -4.55 -8.35
CA TRP A 41 4.96 -3.74 -7.41
C TRP A 41 4.27 -2.41 -7.11
N GLU A 42 3.67 -1.80 -8.12
CA GLU A 42 2.92 -0.55 -8.01
C GLU A 42 1.74 -0.70 -7.04
N GLU A 43 0.95 -1.75 -7.19
CA GLU A 43 -0.17 -2.07 -6.30
C GLU A 43 0.30 -2.28 -4.86
N SER A 44 1.31 -3.14 -4.69
CA SER A 44 1.84 -3.49 -3.37
C SER A 44 2.42 -2.27 -2.67
N LEU A 45 3.19 -1.41 -3.35
CA LEU A 45 3.77 -0.20 -2.78
C LEU A 45 2.69 0.80 -2.33
N GLN A 46 1.70 1.09 -3.18
CA GLN A 46 0.64 2.04 -2.84
C GLN A 46 -0.21 1.56 -1.67
N LYS A 47 -0.46 0.26 -1.57
CA LYS A 47 -1.09 -0.34 -0.39
C LYS A 47 -0.23 -0.17 0.86
N ALA A 48 1.08 -0.40 0.78
CA ALA A 48 2.00 -0.23 1.91
C ALA A 48 1.99 1.23 2.41
N VAL A 49 2.05 2.21 1.50
CA VAL A 49 1.97 3.63 1.86
C VAL A 49 0.72 3.94 2.67
N ARG A 50 -0.44 3.50 2.20
CA ARG A 50 -1.72 3.74 2.92
C ARG A 50 -1.77 3.03 4.28
N SER A 51 -1.22 1.82 4.35
CA SER A 51 -1.25 1.01 5.57
C SER A 51 -0.38 1.56 6.69
N LEU A 52 0.51 2.52 6.43
CA LEU A 52 1.26 3.22 7.47
C LEU A 52 0.39 4.12 8.36
N GLU A 53 -0.81 4.50 7.91
CA GLU A 53 -1.75 5.35 8.65
C GLU A 53 -1.11 6.64 9.20
N ASP A 54 -0.21 7.25 8.40
CA ASP A 54 0.46 8.50 8.74
C ASP A 54 -0.12 9.72 7.97
N GLY A 55 -1.32 9.55 7.42
CA GLY A 55 -2.04 10.59 6.69
C GLY A 55 -1.64 10.69 5.21
N LYS A 56 -0.77 9.81 4.73
CA LYS A 56 -0.36 9.76 3.32
C LYS A 56 -1.05 8.61 2.61
N ASP A 57 -1.61 8.88 1.44
CA ASP A 57 -2.30 7.91 0.60
C ASP A 57 -1.75 7.82 -0.83
N ALA A 58 -0.67 8.56 -1.10
CA ALA A 58 0.02 8.63 -2.39
C ALA A 58 1.53 8.72 -2.20
N ILE A 59 2.27 8.50 -3.28
CA ILE A 59 3.75 8.61 -3.30
C ILE A 59 4.26 10.04 -3.49
N ARG A 60 3.38 11.03 -3.41
CA ARG A 60 3.69 12.47 -3.44
C ARG A 60 3.04 13.16 -2.26
N ILE A 61 3.70 14.19 -1.74
CA ILE A 61 3.19 14.98 -0.62
C ILE A 61 3.41 16.48 -0.89
N PRO A 62 2.51 17.37 -0.42
CA PRO A 62 2.57 18.81 -0.67
C PRO A 62 3.87 19.48 -0.22
N ARG A 63 4.52 18.92 0.82
CA ARG A 63 5.79 19.45 1.34
C ARG A 63 6.86 19.65 0.26
N PHE A 64 6.91 18.77 -0.73
CA PHE A 64 7.97 18.77 -1.75
C PHE A 64 7.62 19.56 -3.01
N GLU A 65 6.39 20.02 -3.17
CA GLU A 65 5.93 20.74 -4.37
C GLU A 65 6.66 22.09 -4.57
N SER A 66 7.07 22.75 -3.48
CA SER A 66 7.77 24.03 -3.53
C SER A 66 9.31 23.92 -3.67
N TRP A 67 9.86 22.71 -3.56
CA TRP A 67 11.31 22.50 -3.63
C TRP A 67 11.77 22.45 -5.09
N SER A 68 12.98 22.92 -5.37
CA SER A 68 13.60 22.77 -6.69
C SER A 68 14.03 21.31 -6.93
N ASP A 69 14.21 20.96 -8.20
CA ASP A 69 14.67 19.60 -8.58
C ASP A 69 16.05 19.27 -8.00
N SER A 70 16.93 20.27 -7.89
CA SER A 70 18.25 20.09 -7.27
C SER A 70 18.13 19.81 -5.78
N GLU A 71 17.31 20.58 -5.05
CA GLU A 71 17.07 20.35 -3.61
C GLU A 71 16.47 18.96 -3.34
N LEU A 72 15.50 18.54 -4.15
CA LEU A 72 14.87 17.23 -4.04
C LEU A 72 15.87 16.10 -4.29
N LEU A 73 16.71 16.23 -5.32
CA LEU A 73 17.70 15.23 -5.67
C LEU A 73 18.78 15.11 -4.59
N ASP A 74 19.30 16.24 -4.12
CA ASP A 74 20.29 16.29 -3.05
C ASP A 74 19.74 15.74 -1.73
N TYR A 75 18.45 15.98 -1.47
CA TYR A 75 17.76 15.43 -0.31
C TYR A 75 17.62 13.92 -0.41
N ALA A 76 17.11 13.41 -1.54
CA ALA A 76 16.92 11.99 -1.75
C ALA A 76 18.25 11.19 -1.70
N ALA A 77 19.35 11.77 -2.19
CA ALA A 77 20.70 11.19 -2.16
C ALA A 77 21.22 10.95 -0.73
N LYS A 78 20.81 11.78 0.23
CA LYS A 78 21.20 11.64 1.66
C LYS A 78 20.40 10.58 2.42
N SER A 79 19.53 9.83 1.75
CA SER A 79 18.71 8.74 2.34
C SER A 79 17.85 9.15 3.54
N PRO A 80 17.04 10.23 3.44
CA PRO A 80 16.07 10.54 4.48
C PRO A 80 14.95 9.48 4.52
N ALA A 81 14.27 9.35 5.65
CA ALA A 81 13.21 8.37 5.85
C ALA A 81 12.01 8.54 4.90
N ASP A 82 11.77 9.75 4.43
CA ASP A 82 10.68 10.14 3.53
C ASP A 82 11.14 10.37 2.07
N ARG A 83 12.33 9.87 1.71
CA ARG A 83 12.88 10.03 0.34
C ARG A 83 11.97 9.49 -0.76
N LEU A 84 11.11 8.51 -0.47
CA LEU A 84 10.15 7.96 -1.42
C LEU A 84 9.29 9.07 -2.04
N TYR A 85 8.83 10.01 -1.23
CA TYR A 85 7.96 11.09 -1.67
C TYR A 85 8.72 12.16 -2.47
N ALA A 86 9.99 12.41 -2.15
CA ALA A 86 10.86 13.26 -2.95
C ALA A 86 11.14 12.64 -4.33
N LEU A 87 11.36 11.33 -4.40
CA LEU A 87 11.50 10.59 -5.66
C LEU A 87 10.21 10.63 -6.50
N GLY A 88 9.05 10.46 -5.85
CA GLY A 88 7.75 10.57 -6.50
C GLY A 88 7.55 11.95 -7.14
N GLU A 89 7.93 13.03 -6.45
CA GLU A 89 7.85 14.39 -6.98
C GLU A 89 8.80 14.61 -8.17
N LEU A 90 10.06 14.18 -8.07
CA LEU A 90 11.03 14.27 -9.16
C LEU A 90 10.56 13.56 -10.43
N LEU A 91 10.04 12.34 -10.28
CA LEU A 91 9.55 11.55 -11.39
C LEU A 91 8.26 12.13 -12.00
N HIS A 92 7.38 12.71 -11.17
CA HIS A 92 6.20 13.44 -11.64
C HIS A 92 6.58 14.65 -12.51
N ARG A 93 7.64 15.38 -12.15
CA ARG A 93 8.19 16.50 -12.95
C ARG A 93 8.95 16.05 -14.19
N GLY A 94 9.07 14.74 -14.42
CA GLY A 94 9.69 14.18 -15.61
C GLY A 94 11.21 14.01 -15.51
N MET A 95 11.81 14.07 -14.32
CA MET A 95 13.24 13.78 -14.17
C MET A 95 13.54 12.37 -14.66
N ASP A 96 14.65 12.23 -15.40
CA ASP A 96 15.10 10.94 -15.90
C ASP A 96 15.44 9.99 -14.73
N PRO A 97 14.84 8.79 -14.67
CA PRO A 97 15.20 7.76 -13.70
C PRO A 97 16.71 7.45 -13.65
N ALA A 98 17.42 7.52 -14.76
CA ALA A 98 18.86 7.28 -14.80
C ALA A 98 19.62 8.32 -13.94
N ARG A 99 19.25 9.59 -14.05
CA ARG A 99 19.85 10.66 -13.23
C ARG A 99 19.58 10.48 -11.74
N ILE A 100 18.39 10.02 -11.39
CA ILE A 100 18.05 9.69 -9.99
C ILE A 100 18.85 8.47 -9.51
N CYS A 101 18.98 7.44 -10.34
CA CYS A 101 19.79 6.25 -10.05
C CYS A 101 21.24 6.63 -9.75
N ASP A 102 21.86 7.47 -10.59
CA ASP A 102 23.25 7.92 -10.42
C ASP A 102 23.45 8.67 -9.10
N ALA A 103 22.48 9.51 -8.71
CA ALA A 103 22.57 10.31 -7.49
C ALA A 103 22.28 9.52 -6.20
N THR A 104 21.40 8.51 -6.26
CA THR A 104 20.85 7.83 -5.08
C THR A 104 21.29 6.38 -4.92
N ALA A 105 21.90 5.77 -5.95
CA ALA A 105 22.19 4.35 -6.07
C ALA A 105 20.93 3.43 -5.96
N ILE A 106 19.73 3.99 -6.16
CA ILE A 106 18.49 3.20 -6.23
C ILE A 106 18.40 2.58 -7.61
N SER A 107 18.15 1.26 -7.67
CA SER A 107 18.02 0.53 -8.94
C SER A 107 16.97 1.20 -9.86
N ILE A 108 17.34 1.31 -11.14
CA ILE A 108 16.48 1.84 -12.21
C ILE A 108 15.15 1.09 -12.31
N PHE A 109 15.12 -0.19 -11.95
CA PHE A 109 13.91 -0.99 -11.89
C PHE A 109 12.85 -0.34 -10.98
N PHE A 110 13.21 0.00 -9.73
CA PHE A 110 12.27 0.61 -8.79
C PHE A 110 11.88 2.02 -9.21
N LEU A 111 12.82 2.78 -9.76
CA LEU A 111 12.53 4.13 -10.25
C LEU A 111 11.57 4.10 -11.45
N SER A 112 11.72 3.13 -12.34
CA SER A 112 10.78 2.94 -13.46
C SER A 112 9.38 2.57 -12.97
N LYS A 113 9.28 1.75 -11.93
CA LYS A 113 8.01 1.40 -11.30
C LYS A 113 7.32 2.59 -10.62
N LEU A 114 8.09 3.43 -9.93
CA LEU A 114 7.59 4.69 -9.39
C LEU A 114 7.12 5.64 -10.50
N LYS A 115 7.88 5.71 -11.60
CA LYS A 115 7.53 6.52 -12.77
C LYS A 115 6.19 6.08 -13.36
N ASN A 116 5.91 4.77 -13.45
CA ASN A 116 4.63 4.26 -13.93
C ASN A 116 3.45 4.82 -13.11
N ILE A 117 3.60 4.87 -11.78
CA ILE A 117 2.57 5.43 -10.89
C ILE A 117 2.35 6.92 -11.18
N THR A 118 3.43 7.70 -11.26
CA THR A 118 3.32 9.17 -11.47
C THR A 118 2.81 9.52 -12.86
N GLN A 119 3.18 8.77 -13.89
CA GLN A 119 2.67 8.96 -15.24
C GLN A 119 1.19 8.61 -15.33
N PHE A 120 0.78 7.49 -14.72
CA PHE A 120 -0.62 7.11 -14.71
C PHE A 120 -1.49 8.07 -13.89
N GLU A 121 -0.95 8.72 -12.85
CA GLU A 121 -1.66 9.79 -12.13
C GLU A 121 -2.06 10.93 -13.08
N GLU A 122 -1.16 11.30 -14.02
CA GLU A 122 -1.45 12.35 -15.00
C GLU A 122 -2.46 11.88 -16.06
N GLU A 123 -2.35 10.65 -16.55
CA GLU A 123 -3.34 10.05 -17.44
C GLU A 123 -4.73 10.00 -16.79
N LEU A 124 -4.79 9.64 -15.51
CA LEU A 124 -6.01 9.59 -14.74
C LEU A 124 -6.64 10.99 -14.59
N ARG A 125 -5.82 12.03 -14.41
CA ARG A 125 -6.26 13.45 -14.33
C ARG A 125 -6.92 13.92 -15.63
N GLN A 126 -6.40 13.46 -16.77
CA GLN A 126 -6.93 13.82 -18.10
C GLN A 126 -8.18 13.03 -18.48
N ASN A 127 -8.47 11.92 -17.78
CA ASN A 127 -9.56 10.99 -18.13
C ASN A 127 -10.57 10.85 -16.97
N VAL A 128 -11.10 11.97 -16.53
CA VAL A 128 -12.09 12.03 -15.43
C VAL A 128 -13.35 11.22 -15.79
N GLY A 129 -13.77 10.34 -14.90
CA GLY A 129 -14.98 9.52 -15.05
C GLY A 129 -14.85 8.34 -16.03
N SER A 130 -13.67 8.09 -16.59
CA SER A 130 -13.45 6.93 -17.47
C SER A 130 -13.38 5.62 -16.67
N ALA A 131 -14.27 4.68 -17.00
CA ALA A 131 -14.33 3.36 -16.36
C ALA A 131 -13.05 2.54 -16.61
N ASP A 132 -12.45 2.64 -17.79
CA ASP A 132 -11.22 1.90 -18.13
C ASP A 132 -10.03 2.44 -17.34
N HIS A 133 -9.90 3.77 -17.24
CA HIS A 133 -8.85 4.36 -16.41
C HIS A 133 -9.10 4.09 -14.92
N LEU A 134 -10.36 4.05 -14.48
CA LEU A 134 -10.69 3.66 -13.10
C LEU A 134 -10.27 2.21 -12.82
N ARG A 135 -10.54 1.29 -13.74
CA ARG A 135 -10.14 -0.12 -13.61
C ARG A 135 -8.62 -0.25 -13.51
N GLU A 136 -7.88 0.41 -14.38
CA GLU A 136 -6.42 0.38 -14.35
C GLU A 136 -5.85 1.09 -13.11
N ALA A 137 -6.41 2.22 -12.69
CA ALA A 137 -6.07 2.86 -11.42
C ALA A 137 -6.17 1.90 -10.24
N LYS A 138 -7.27 1.13 -10.16
CA LYS A 138 -7.46 0.14 -9.10
C LYS A 138 -6.43 -0.98 -9.18
N ARG A 139 -6.08 -1.46 -10.38
CA ARG A 139 -5.03 -2.47 -10.60
C ARG A 139 -3.65 -1.97 -10.18
N LEU A 140 -3.34 -0.71 -10.41
CA LEU A 140 -2.09 -0.08 -9.98
C LEU A 140 -2.08 0.26 -8.48
N GLY A 141 -3.23 0.12 -7.79
CA GLY A 141 -3.33 0.31 -6.35
C GLY A 141 -3.78 1.69 -5.89
N PHE A 142 -4.29 2.56 -6.77
CA PHE A 142 -4.89 3.84 -6.34
C PHE A 142 -6.13 3.61 -5.47
N SER A 143 -6.22 4.34 -4.37
CA SER A 143 -7.40 4.32 -3.50
C SER A 143 -8.53 5.16 -4.05
N ASP A 144 -9.77 4.89 -3.64
CA ASP A 144 -10.92 5.72 -4.02
C ASP A 144 -10.72 7.19 -3.56
N PRO A 145 -10.21 7.48 -2.34
CA PRO A 145 -9.84 8.85 -1.95
C PRO A 145 -8.78 9.51 -2.85
N SER A 146 -7.73 8.77 -3.24
CA SER A 146 -6.71 9.30 -4.16
C SER A 146 -7.28 9.65 -5.52
N ILE A 147 -8.10 8.78 -6.09
CA ILE A 147 -8.78 8.99 -7.38
C ILE A 147 -9.72 10.19 -7.28
N ALA A 148 -10.51 10.28 -6.20
CA ALA A 148 -11.41 11.39 -5.96
C ALA A 148 -10.69 12.74 -5.94
N ARG A 149 -9.51 12.80 -5.29
CA ARG A 149 -8.66 13.99 -5.27
C ARG A 149 -8.14 14.35 -6.67
N ILE A 150 -7.66 13.35 -7.43
CA ILE A 150 -7.15 13.56 -8.80
C ILE A 150 -8.26 14.04 -9.73
N TRP A 151 -9.46 13.49 -9.61
CA TRP A 151 -10.63 13.84 -10.42
C TRP A 151 -11.41 15.05 -9.92
N ASN A 152 -11.00 15.64 -8.80
CA ASN A 152 -11.72 16.73 -8.12
C ASN A 152 -13.21 16.37 -7.87
N THR A 153 -13.45 15.21 -7.30
CA THR A 153 -14.77 14.66 -6.98
C THR A 153 -14.80 14.08 -5.56
N THR A 154 -15.88 13.41 -5.20
CA THR A 154 -16.01 12.75 -3.89
C THR A 154 -15.63 11.26 -3.97
N GLU A 155 -15.13 10.70 -2.87
CA GLU A 155 -14.88 9.27 -2.74
C GLU A 155 -16.14 8.44 -3.03
N ARG A 156 -17.30 8.95 -2.60
CA ARG A 156 -18.59 8.31 -2.86
C ARG A 156 -18.90 8.22 -4.36
N ALA A 157 -18.61 9.25 -5.14
CA ALA A 157 -18.83 9.24 -6.58
C ALA A 157 -17.91 8.21 -7.28
N VAL A 158 -16.65 8.10 -6.83
CA VAL A 158 -15.73 7.07 -7.34
C VAL A 158 -16.22 5.67 -6.99
N TYR A 159 -16.66 5.47 -5.75
CA TYR A 159 -17.23 4.20 -5.30
C TYR A 159 -18.47 3.81 -6.14
N ASP A 160 -19.43 4.73 -6.33
CA ASP A 160 -20.66 4.47 -7.08
C ASP A 160 -20.36 4.14 -8.54
N LEU A 161 -19.41 4.84 -9.18
CA LEU A 161 -18.95 4.51 -10.53
C LEU A 161 -18.32 3.11 -10.57
N ARG A 162 -17.47 2.79 -9.61
CA ARG A 162 -16.82 1.50 -9.51
C ARG A 162 -17.83 0.35 -9.36
N MET A 163 -18.86 0.56 -8.54
CA MET A 163 -19.94 -0.42 -8.36
C MET A 163 -20.77 -0.58 -9.63
N LYS A 164 -21.13 0.54 -10.29
CA LYS A 164 -21.88 0.54 -11.56
C LYS A 164 -21.13 -0.23 -12.67
N GLU A 165 -19.84 -0.04 -12.76
CA GLU A 165 -18.97 -0.64 -13.81
C GLU A 165 -18.44 -2.03 -13.40
N ASN A 166 -18.94 -2.59 -12.30
CA ASN A 166 -18.52 -3.90 -11.74
C ASN A 166 -17.00 -4.00 -11.54
N ILE A 167 -16.36 -2.92 -11.09
CA ILE A 167 -14.94 -2.90 -10.75
C ILE A 167 -14.81 -3.29 -9.28
N LEU A 168 -14.68 -4.58 -9.03
CA LEU A 168 -14.63 -5.19 -7.70
C LEU A 168 -13.28 -5.86 -7.47
N PRO A 169 -12.78 -5.88 -6.23
CA PRO A 169 -11.61 -6.66 -5.89
C PRO A 169 -11.94 -8.15 -5.86
N VAL A 170 -10.95 -8.96 -6.09
CA VAL A 170 -10.94 -10.40 -5.81
C VAL A 170 -10.01 -10.71 -4.66
N TYR A 171 -10.20 -11.88 -4.02
CA TYR A 171 -9.37 -12.36 -2.93
C TYR A 171 -8.54 -13.53 -3.40
N LYS A 172 -7.21 -13.36 -3.38
CA LYS A 172 -6.23 -14.36 -3.78
C LYS A 172 -5.56 -14.96 -2.55
N MET A 173 -5.31 -16.25 -2.59
CA MET A 173 -4.62 -16.95 -1.51
C MET A 173 -3.11 -16.63 -1.53
N ILE A 174 -2.52 -16.45 -0.35
CA ILE A 174 -1.08 -16.36 -0.21
C ILE A 174 -0.51 -17.78 -0.19
N ASP A 175 0.32 -18.10 -1.18
CA ASP A 175 1.04 -19.36 -1.23
C ASP A 175 2.31 -19.26 -0.33
N THR A 176 2.20 -19.83 0.86
CA THR A 176 3.30 -19.83 1.84
C THR A 176 4.38 -20.86 1.54
N CYS A 177 4.15 -21.75 0.54
CA CYS A 177 5.07 -22.81 0.14
C CYS A 177 5.81 -22.50 -1.17
N ALA A 178 5.71 -21.29 -1.69
CA ALA A 178 6.38 -20.85 -2.92
C ALA A 178 6.11 -21.76 -4.14
N SER A 179 4.91 -22.33 -4.23
CA SER A 179 4.47 -23.31 -5.24
C SER A 179 5.28 -24.62 -5.25
N GLU A 180 5.99 -24.95 -4.17
CA GLU A 180 6.69 -26.23 -4.05
C GLU A 180 5.75 -27.38 -3.68
N PHE A 181 4.68 -27.09 -2.95
CA PHE A 181 3.66 -28.04 -2.51
C PHE A 181 2.27 -27.44 -2.65
N GLU A 182 1.28 -28.27 -2.97
CA GLU A 182 -0.12 -27.86 -2.84
C GLU A 182 -0.44 -27.66 -1.36
N SER A 183 -0.79 -26.46 -0.98
CA SER A 183 -1.24 -26.16 0.37
C SER A 183 -2.44 -25.21 0.33
N TYR A 184 -3.41 -25.47 1.19
CA TYR A 184 -4.50 -24.55 1.45
C TYR A 184 -4.24 -23.84 2.77
N VAL A 185 -4.00 -22.52 2.69
CA VAL A 185 -3.87 -21.65 3.86
C VAL A 185 -4.99 -20.62 3.78
N PRO A 186 -5.86 -20.48 4.78
CA PRO A 186 -6.95 -19.49 4.77
C PRO A 186 -6.43 -18.07 5.02
N TYR A 187 -5.46 -17.67 4.21
CA TYR A 187 -4.79 -16.37 4.25
C TYR A 187 -4.83 -15.74 2.86
N PHE A 188 -5.56 -14.62 2.77
CA PHE A 188 -5.90 -13.99 1.50
C PHE A 188 -5.51 -12.53 1.49
N TYR A 189 -5.22 -12.02 0.29
CA TYR A 189 -5.10 -10.58 0.02
C TYR A 189 -6.12 -10.16 -1.03
N SER A 190 -6.63 -8.93 -0.92
CA SER A 190 -7.51 -8.36 -1.93
C SER A 190 -6.71 -7.73 -3.06
N THR A 191 -7.13 -7.88 -4.30
CA THR A 191 -6.50 -7.24 -5.47
C THR A 191 -7.53 -6.96 -6.56
N TYR A 192 -7.24 -5.97 -7.39
CA TYR A 192 -7.99 -5.73 -8.63
C TYR A 192 -7.26 -6.33 -9.86
N GLY A 193 -6.11 -6.97 -9.64
CA GLY A 193 -5.31 -7.61 -10.69
C GLY A 193 -5.67 -9.05 -11.00
N GLY A 194 -6.72 -9.60 -10.41
CA GLY A 194 -7.20 -10.97 -10.61
C GLY A 194 -8.55 -11.04 -11.29
N SER A 195 -8.90 -12.20 -11.85
CA SER A 195 -10.22 -12.48 -12.46
C SER A 195 -11.18 -13.25 -11.55
N GLU A 196 -10.64 -14.02 -10.58
CA GLU A 196 -11.43 -14.95 -9.77
C GLU A 196 -11.05 -14.92 -8.31
N ASN A 197 -12.05 -15.16 -7.44
CA ASN A 197 -11.85 -15.36 -6.03
C ASN A 197 -11.32 -16.77 -5.76
N GLU A 198 -10.29 -16.87 -4.92
CA GLU A 198 -9.82 -18.16 -4.39
C GLU A 198 -10.37 -18.43 -2.98
N SER A 199 -11.03 -17.44 -2.37
CA SER A 199 -11.73 -17.64 -1.10
C SER A 199 -13.06 -18.35 -1.31
N VAL A 200 -13.30 -19.40 -0.51
CA VAL A 200 -14.57 -20.13 -0.53
C VAL A 200 -15.56 -19.43 0.39
N VAL A 201 -16.66 -18.96 -0.20
CA VAL A 201 -17.76 -18.34 0.57
C VAL A 201 -18.67 -19.45 1.11
N THR A 202 -18.94 -19.44 2.40
CA THR A 202 -19.86 -20.37 3.07
C THR A 202 -21.18 -19.68 3.42
N ASP A 203 -22.25 -20.45 3.66
CA ASP A 203 -23.55 -19.94 4.11
C ASP A 203 -23.63 -19.70 5.63
N ARG A 204 -22.56 -20.00 6.36
CA ARG A 204 -22.51 -19.78 7.82
C ARG A 204 -22.56 -18.28 8.15
N LYS A 205 -23.17 -17.97 9.27
CA LYS A 205 -23.10 -16.61 9.82
C LYS A 205 -21.66 -16.22 10.13
N LYS A 206 -21.25 -15.04 9.71
CA LYS A 206 -19.87 -14.54 9.79
C LYS A 206 -19.76 -13.36 10.73
N VAL A 207 -18.63 -13.28 11.44
CA VAL A 207 -18.23 -12.11 12.21
C VAL A 207 -16.84 -11.69 11.74
N ILE A 208 -16.72 -10.43 11.36
CA ILE A 208 -15.44 -9.83 10.95
C ILE A 208 -14.81 -9.16 12.18
N VAL A 209 -13.55 -9.48 12.45
CA VAL A 209 -12.71 -8.83 13.44
C VAL A 209 -11.74 -7.92 12.71
N LEU A 210 -11.79 -6.63 12.99
CA LEU A 210 -10.83 -5.67 12.45
C LEU A 210 -9.57 -5.68 13.32
N GLY A 211 -8.43 -5.93 12.70
CA GLY A 211 -7.12 -5.87 13.35
C GLY A 211 -6.71 -4.44 13.69
N SER A 212 -5.66 -4.30 14.48
CA SER A 212 -5.22 -3.02 15.06
C SER A 212 -4.42 -2.12 14.11
N GLY A 213 -4.09 -2.58 12.91
CA GLY A 213 -3.20 -1.85 12.01
C GLY A 213 -1.72 -1.87 12.41
N PRO A 214 -0.89 -0.92 11.95
CA PRO A 214 0.54 -0.88 12.24
C PRO A 214 0.82 -0.63 13.72
N ILE A 215 1.86 -1.30 14.26
CA ILE A 215 2.31 -1.06 15.64
C ILE A 215 2.83 0.37 15.76
N ARG A 216 2.38 1.04 16.83
CA ARG A 216 2.85 2.36 17.25
C ARG A 216 3.64 2.26 18.56
N ILE A 217 4.40 3.30 18.88
CA ILE A 217 5.12 3.37 20.16
C ILE A 217 4.15 3.17 21.32
N GLY A 218 4.50 2.31 22.26
CA GLY A 218 3.69 1.97 23.43
C GLY A 218 2.67 0.86 23.20
N GLN A 219 2.64 0.26 21.99
CA GLN A 219 1.82 -0.89 21.66
C GLN A 219 2.69 -2.14 21.56
N GLY A 220 2.14 -3.29 21.94
CA GLY A 220 2.82 -4.57 21.90
C GLY A 220 1.92 -5.69 21.39
N VAL A 221 2.18 -6.93 21.83
CA VAL A 221 1.45 -8.13 21.39
C VAL A 221 0.02 -8.22 21.91
N GLU A 222 -0.42 -7.34 22.79
CA GLU A 222 -1.78 -7.31 23.36
C GLU A 222 -2.88 -7.21 22.30
N PHE A 223 -2.59 -6.60 21.15
CA PHE A 223 -3.54 -6.52 20.05
C PHE A 223 -3.74 -7.87 19.36
N ASP A 224 -2.65 -8.59 19.09
CA ASP A 224 -2.72 -9.93 18.51
C ASP A 224 -3.37 -10.90 19.50
N TYR A 225 -3.04 -10.78 20.80
CA TYR A 225 -3.66 -11.56 21.88
C TYR A 225 -5.17 -11.34 21.90
N SER A 226 -5.63 -10.09 21.93
CA SER A 226 -7.06 -9.74 21.95
C SER A 226 -7.78 -10.24 20.72
N THR A 227 -7.17 -10.10 19.52
CA THR A 227 -7.72 -10.58 18.25
C THR A 227 -7.89 -12.10 18.27
N VAL A 228 -6.87 -12.84 18.71
CA VAL A 228 -6.93 -14.31 18.79
C VAL A 228 -8.03 -14.78 19.76
N HIS A 229 -8.15 -14.12 20.92
CA HIS A 229 -9.22 -14.47 21.88
C HIS A 229 -10.60 -14.15 21.32
N ALA A 230 -10.79 -13.04 20.64
CA ALA A 230 -12.04 -12.71 19.96
C ALA A 230 -12.41 -13.77 18.91
N LEU A 231 -11.46 -14.19 18.05
CA LEU A 231 -11.68 -15.24 17.05
C LEU A 231 -12.07 -16.57 17.69
N ARG A 232 -11.40 -16.97 18.78
CA ARG A 232 -11.73 -18.21 19.51
C ARG A 232 -13.15 -18.17 20.07
N THR A 233 -13.54 -17.04 20.69
CA THR A 233 -14.88 -16.88 21.27
C THR A 233 -15.96 -16.91 20.18
N ILE A 234 -15.76 -16.21 19.06
CA ILE A 234 -16.67 -16.19 17.92
C ILE A 234 -16.88 -17.61 17.38
N ARG A 235 -15.78 -18.36 17.18
CA ARG A 235 -15.86 -19.75 16.69
C ARG A 235 -16.55 -20.69 17.67
N ALA A 236 -16.31 -20.51 18.98
CA ALA A 236 -16.98 -21.29 20.02
C ALA A 236 -18.50 -21.07 20.04
N GLN A 237 -18.98 -19.92 19.59
CA GLN A 237 -20.40 -19.61 19.44
C GLN A 237 -21.00 -20.10 18.10
N GLY A 238 -20.25 -20.86 17.28
CA GLY A 238 -20.73 -21.44 16.04
C GLY A 238 -20.66 -20.50 14.82
N TYR A 239 -20.09 -19.31 14.96
CA TYR A 239 -19.90 -18.39 13.83
C TYR A 239 -18.60 -18.69 13.07
N GLU A 240 -18.58 -18.33 11.80
CA GLU A 240 -17.34 -18.21 11.04
C GLU A 240 -16.66 -16.89 11.39
N ALA A 241 -15.38 -16.94 11.76
CA ALA A 241 -14.62 -15.77 12.14
C ALA A 241 -13.65 -15.39 11.02
N ILE A 242 -13.73 -14.13 10.58
CA ILE A 242 -12.85 -13.55 9.57
C ILE A 242 -12.07 -12.42 10.24
N VAL A 243 -10.74 -12.43 10.10
CA VAL A 243 -9.91 -11.31 10.54
C VAL A 243 -9.44 -10.51 9.35
N ILE A 244 -9.58 -9.19 9.42
CA ILE A 244 -8.97 -8.26 8.48
C ILE A 244 -7.85 -7.54 9.23
N ASN A 245 -6.62 -7.78 8.79
CA ASN A 245 -5.45 -7.16 9.39
C ASN A 245 -4.58 -6.58 8.26
N ASN A 246 -4.18 -5.32 8.40
CA ASN A 246 -3.22 -4.68 7.50
C ASN A 246 -1.77 -4.91 7.95
N ARG A 247 -1.59 -5.77 8.96
CA ARG A 247 -0.31 -6.29 9.37
C ARG A 247 -0.31 -7.80 9.14
N ALA A 248 0.54 -8.26 8.24
CA ALA A 248 0.93 -9.65 8.20
C ALA A 248 2.17 -9.82 9.08
N ASN A 249 2.08 -10.66 10.08
CA ASN A 249 3.22 -11.19 10.80
C ASN A 249 3.63 -12.48 10.15
#